data_9d15d18509fee8a7165c66af9b03e566
#
_entry.id   9d15d18509fee8a7165c66af9b03e566
#
_cell.length_a   1.000
_cell.length_b   1.000
_cell.length_c   1.000
_cell.angle_alpha   90.00
_cell.angle_beta   90.00
_cell.angle_gamma   90.00
#
_symmetry.space_group_name_H-M   'P 1'
#
loop_
_entity.id
_entity.type
_entity.pdbx_description
1 polymer ?
#
loop_
_entity_poly.entity_id
_entity_poly.type
_entity_poly.pdbx_seq_one_letter_code
_entity_poly.pdbx_strand_id
1 'polypeptide(L)'
;MGNLLGQEVFVEDGSNGDPLENVAVFSENRRNYILTDSLGRASLSNFPIDGKINFYLLGYQPKEISTLEILQGKNIIKMTSEEEALEEVVLSVARSQSTRDKIAEQVGVISEKQIEVGAMATGADILEINPNIRIQKSQGGGGSPNLRGFEANRVLIVVDGVRMNNAIYRSGHLQNAITIDPHNIERVEVTFGSSSVGYGSDALGGVIHYYTKSPQLNRKKTVQSEFSSTFNHANSALVNNVSTSY
;
A
#
# COMPACT_ATOMS: atom_id res chain seq x y z
N MET A 1 23.34 -40.60 5.14
CA MET A 1 22.45 -39.52 4.75
C MET A 1 22.62 -39.32 3.24
N GLY A 2 21.55 -39.50 2.47
CA GLY A 2 21.58 -39.25 1.02
C GLY A 2 21.33 -37.77 0.75
N ASN A 3 21.91 -37.23 -0.32
CA ASN A 3 21.66 -35.88 -0.81
C ASN A 3 20.80 -35.90 -2.07
N LEU A 4 20.11 -34.81 -2.34
CA LEU A 4 19.32 -34.60 -3.55
C LEU A 4 20.23 -34.32 -4.77
N LEU A 5 20.92 -35.37 -5.25
CA LEU A 5 21.85 -35.23 -6.37
C LEU A 5 21.10 -34.90 -7.68
N GLY A 6 21.43 -33.73 -8.25
CA GLY A 6 20.92 -33.33 -9.58
C GLY A 6 19.50 -32.76 -9.59
N GLN A 7 18.88 -32.51 -8.44
CA GLN A 7 17.56 -31.85 -8.38
C GLN A 7 17.71 -30.34 -8.45
N GLU A 8 16.98 -29.71 -9.36
CA GLU A 8 16.82 -28.27 -9.46
C GLU A 8 15.37 -27.90 -9.21
N VAL A 9 15.16 -26.79 -8.54
CA VAL A 9 13.84 -26.19 -8.37
C VAL A 9 13.81 -24.85 -9.09
N PHE A 10 12.61 -24.49 -9.56
CA PHE A 10 12.29 -23.23 -10.21
C PHE A 10 11.32 -22.49 -9.32
N VAL A 11 11.67 -21.27 -8.92
CA VAL A 11 10.80 -20.45 -8.09
C VAL A 11 10.22 -19.32 -8.95
N GLU A 12 8.91 -19.24 -8.99
CA GLU A 12 8.18 -18.26 -9.78
C GLU A 12 7.11 -17.53 -8.95
N ASP A 13 6.75 -16.34 -9.38
CA ASP A 13 5.61 -15.60 -8.85
C ASP A 13 4.30 -16.33 -9.21
N GLY A 14 3.46 -16.55 -8.20
CA GLY A 14 2.19 -17.27 -8.37
C GLY A 14 1.15 -16.52 -9.20
N SER A 15 1.27 -15.20 -9.34
CA SER A 15 0.31 -14.34 -10.03
C SER A 15 0.58 -14.22 -11.54
N ASN A 16 1.84 -14.00 -11.92
CA ASN A 16 2.23 -13.73 -13.30
C ASN A 16 3.15 -14.80 -13.90
N GLY A 17 3.72 -15.70 -13.08
CA GLY A 17 4.64 -16.75 -13.52
C GLY A 17 6.07 -16.28 -13.80
N ASP A 18 6.42 -15.05 -13.41
CA ASP A 18 7.78 -14.53 -13.57
C ASP A 18 8.77 -15.24 -12.64
N PRO A 19 10.01 -15.52 -13.10
CA PRO A 19 11.03 -16.15 -12.27
C PRO A 19 11.47 -15.20 -11.14
N LEU A 20 11.60 -15.76 -9.93
CA LEU A 20 12.00 -15.01 -8.75
C LEU A 20 13.50 -15.21 -8.44
N GLU A 21 14.27 -14.15 -8.60
CA GLU A 21 15.70 -14.08 -8.27
C GLU A 21 15.89 -13.79 -6.78
N ASN A 22 17.03 -14.29 -6.23
CA ASN A 22 17.43 -14.06 -4.83
C ASN A 22 16.47 -14.64 -3.78
N VAL A 23 15.66 -15.63 -4.13
CA VAL A 23 14.90 -16.38 -3.14
C VAL A 23 15.84 -17.19 -2.28
N ALA A 24 15.79 -16.99 -0.97
CA ALA A 24 16.56 -17.78 -0.01
C ALA A 24 15.93 -19.17 0.14
N VAL A 25 16.66 -20.19 -0.27
CA VAL A 25 16.29 -21.60 -0.16
C VAL A 25 17.15 -22.24 0.91
N PHE A 26 16.56 -22.76 1.97
CA PHE A 26 17.31 -23.34 3.08
C PHE A 26 16.62 -24.56 3.70
N SER A 27 17.44 -25.47 4.25
CA SER A 27 16.94 -26.63 4.98
C SER A 27 16.41 -26.24 6.37
N GLU A 28 15.52 -27.03 6.95
CA GLU A 28 14.92 -26.80 8.27
C GLU A 28 15.96 -26.50 9.36
N ASN A 29 17.10 -27.19 9.33
CA ASN A 29 18.20 -26.97 10.28
C ASN A 29 19.15 -25.81 9.90
N ARG A 30 18.86 -25.09 8.80
CA ARG A 30 19.64 -23.97 8.24
C ARG A 30 21.11 -24.29 7.89
N ARG A 31 21.47 -25.56 7.79
CA ARG A 31 22.83 -25.97 7.43
C ARG A 31 23.13 -25.85 5.94
N ASN A 32 22.10 -25.97 5.12
CA ASN A 32 22.17 -25.84 3.68
C ASN A 32 21.40 -24.58 3.27
N TYR A 33 22.03 -23.76 2.47
CA TYR A 33 21.50 -22.47 2.03
C TYR A 33 21.97 -22.18 0.60
N ILE A 34 21.07 -21.71 -0.25
CA ILE A 34 21.35 -21.24 -1.61
C ILE A 34 20.37 -20.12 -1.98
N LEU A 35 20.74 -19.26 -2.92
CA LEU A 35 19.87 -18.28 -3.55
C LEU A 35 19.49 -18.71 -4.96
N THR A 36 18.28 -18.40 -5.41
CA THR A 36 17.90 -18.56 -6.79
C THR A 36 18.63 -17.58 -7.70
N ASP A 37 18.93 -18.00 -8.92
CA ASP A 37 19.52 -17.17 -9.96
C ASP A 37 18.48 -16.26 -10.65
N SER A 38 18.90 -15.48 -11.67
CA SER A 38 18.03 -14.59 -12.46
C SER A 38 16.92 -15.30 -13.24
N LEU A 39 16.98 -16.63 -13.36
CA LEU A 39 15.95 -17.49 -13.96
C LEU A 39 15.13 -18.24 -12.92
N GLY A 40 15.23 -17.85 -11.65
CA GLY A 40 14.51 -18.48 -10.55
C GLY A 40 15.01 -19.88 -10.18
N ARG A 41 16.22 -20.30 -10.59
CA ARG A 41 16.73 -21.65 -10.40
C ARG A 41 17.58 -21.79 -9.14
N ALA A 42 17.41 -22.89 -8.42
CA ALA A 42 18.29 -23.28 -7.32
C ALA A 42 18.58 -24.78 -7.39
N SER A 43 19.89 -25.14 -7.25
CA SER A 43 20.32 -26.54 -7.19
C SER A 43 20.29 -27.07 -5.76
N LEU A 44 19.58 -28.17 -5.54
CA LEU A 44 19.44 -28.79 -4.22
C LEU A 44 20.46 -29.91 -3.95
N SER A 45 21.55 -29.98 -4.72
CA SER A 45 22.54 -31.07 -4.65
C SER A 45 23.14 -31.29 -3.23
N ASN A 46 23.18 -30.24 -2.42
CA ASN A 46 23.71 -30.30 -1.05
C ASN A 46 22.61 -30.44 0.02
N PHE A 47 21.35 -30.57 -0.37
CA PHE A 47 20.24 -30.65 0.57
C PHE A 47 19.96 -32.11 0.96
N PRO A 48 19.52 -32.38 2.20
CA PRO A 48 19.18 -33.73 2.64
C PRO A 48 17.93 -34.25 1.92
N ILE A 49 17.88 -35.56 1.67
CA ILE A 49 16.72 -36.23 1.06
C ILE A 49 15.50 -36.18 1.98
N ASP A 50 15.73 -36.21 3.29
CA ASP A 50 14.68 -36.20 4.29
C ASP A 50 14.57 -34.82 4.93
N GLY A 51 13.35 -34.28 4.99
CA GLY A 51 13.08 -33.02 5.67
C GLY A 51 12.23 -32.05 4.84
N LYS A 52 12.28 -30.79 5.27
CA LYS A 52 11.57 -29.69 4.63
C LYS A 52 12.56 -28.66 4.11
N ILE A 53 12.19 -28.06 2.99
CA ILE A 53 12.92 -26.95 2.39
C ILE A 53 12.05 -25.72 2.49
N ASN A 54 12.64 -24.65 2.99
CA ASN A 54 12.00 -23.36 3.16
C ASN A 54 12.45 -22.41 2.05
N PHE A 55 11.48 -21.68 1.51
CA PHE A 55 11.66 -20.64 0.50
C PHE A 55 11.26 -19.30 1.12
N TYR A 56 12.15 -18.33 1.07
CA TYR A 56 11.92 -17.01 1.63
C TYR A 56 12.40 -15.92 0.67
N LEU A 57 11.54 -14.96 0.41
CA LEU A 57 11.86 -13.73 -0.31
C LEU A 57 11.12 -12.58 0.36
N LEU A 58 11.78 -11.46 0.54
CA LEU A 58 11.14 -10.27 1.10
C LEU A 58 10.00 -9.81 0.18
N GLY A 59 8.80 -9.61 0.74
CA GLY A 59 7.59 -9.27 -0.02
C GLY A 59 6.81 -10.47 -0.53
N TYR A 60 7.18 -11.70 -0.12
CA TYR A 60 6.47 -12.93 -0.45
C TYR A 60 6.20 -13.76 0.81
N GLN A 61 5.07 -14.47 0.81
CA GLN A 61 4.76 -15.40 1.89
C GLN A 61 5.79 -16.54 1.93
N PRO A 62 6.39 -16.82 3.10
CA PRO A 62 7.29 -17.94 3.24
C PRO A 62 6.62 -19.26 2.84
N LYS A 63 7.31 -20.09 2.09
CA LYS A 63 6.78 -21.39 1.66
C LYS A 63 7.67 -22.53 2.14
N GLU A 64 7.03 -23.56 2.66
CA GLU A 64 7.67 -24.78 3.11
C GLU A 64 7.21 -25.96 2.26
N ILE A 65 8.13 -26.79 1.75
CA ILE A 65 7.84 -27.93 0.91
C ILE A 65 8.67 -29.12 1.38
N SER A 66 8.06 -30.30 1.42
CA SER A 66 8.78 -31.53 1.71
C SER A 66 9.71 -31.91 0.56
N THR A 67 10.91 -32.39 0.89
CA THR A 67 11.85 -32.94 -0.09
C THR A 67 11.26 -34.10 -0.89
N LEU A 68 10.34 -34.85 -0.29
CA LEU A 68 9.62 -35.92 -0.98
C LEU A 68 8.72 -35.41 -2.13
N GLU A 69 8.07 -34.26 -1.95
CA GLU A 69 7.24 -33.64 -3.01
C GLU A 69 8.11 -33.20 -4.21
N ILE A 70 9.31 -32.69 -3.93
CA ILE A 70 10.26 -32.30 -4.98
C ILE A 70 10.76 -33.52 -5.75
N LEU A 71 11.06 -34.61 -5.06
CA LEU A 71 11.43 -35.88 -5.67
C LEU A 71 10.32 -36.50 -6.53
N GLN A 72 9.07 -36.22 -6.21
CA GLN A 72 7.89 -36.66 -6.98
C GLN A 72 7.61 -35.79 -8.21
N GLY A 73 8.51 -34.81 -8.53
CA GLY A 73 8.42 -33.99 -9.74
C GLY A 73 7.79 -32.61 -9.52
N LYS A 74 7.56 -32.19 -8.29
CA LYS A 74 7.07 -30.83 -7.98
C LYS A 74 8.23 -29.83 -7.94
N ASN A 75 8.83 -29.59 -9.10
CA ASN A 75 10.03 -28.76 -9.23
C ASN A 75 9.72 -27.26 -9.37
N ILE A 76 8.47 -26.91 -9.69
CA ILE A 76 8.03 -25.50 -9.83
C ILE A 76 7.39 -25.08 -8.51
N ILE A 77 7.99 -24.08 -7.89
CA ILE A 77 7.57 -23.53 -6.61
C ILE A 77 6.96 -22.16 -6.85
N LYS A 78 5.65 -22.06 -6.73
CA LYS A 78 4.93 -20.77 -6.82
C LYS A 78 4.92 -20.10 -5.47
N MET A 79 5.46 -18.89 -5.38
CA MET A 79 5.37 -18.04 -4.21
C MET A 79 4.25 -17.01 -4.39
N THR A 80 3.53 -16.73 -3.33
CA THR A 80 2.47 -15.73 -3.33
C THR A 80 3.03 -14.42 -2.82
N SER A 81 2.88 -13.34 -3.60
CA SER A 81 3.29 -12.00 -3.16
C SER A 81 2.53 -11.61 -1.88
N GLU A 82 3.23 -10.99 -0.96
CA GLU A 82 2.68 -10.49 0.29
C GLU A 82 1.96 -9.14 0.11
N GLU A 83 1.84 -8.65 -1.14
CA GLU A 83 1.16 -7.38 -1.46
C GLU A 83 -0.30 -7.32 -0.99
N GLU A 84 -0.92 -8.46 -0.68
CA GLU A 84 -2.27 -8.50 -0.07
C GLU A 84 -2.25 -8.54 1.47
N ALA A 85 -1.09 -8.67 2.10
CA ALA A 85 -0.95 -8.83 3.55
C ALA A 85 0.03 -7.84 4.19
N LEU A 86 0.33 -6.72 3.54
CA LEU A 86 0.89 -5.60 4.29
C LEU A 86 -0.18 -5.19 5.30
N GLU A 87 0.03 -5.56 6.56
CA GLU A 87 -0.73 -4.99 7.67
C GLU A 87 -0.73 -3.48 7.46
N GLU A 88 -1.91 -2.94 7.22
CA GLU A 88 -2.11 -1.53 6.89
C GLU A 88 -1.51 -0.67 8.02
N VAL A 89 -0.32 -0.11 7.75
CA VAL A 89 0.41 0.70 8.73
C VAL A 89 -0.27 2.05 8.82
N VAL A 90 -0.80 2.36 9.99
CA VAL A 90 -1.46 3.63 10.29
C VAL A 90 -0.50 4.56 11.00
N LEU A 91 -0.24 5.73 10.42
CA LEU A 91 0.67 6.74 10.96
C LEU A 91 -0.05 7.83 11.75
N SER A 92 -1.34 8.04 11.47
CA SER A 92 -2.09 9.20 11.96
C SER A 92 -2.34 9.21 13.46
N VAL A 93 -2.52 8.04 14.10
CA VAL A 93 -2.97 7.98 15.50
C VAL A 93 -1.86 8.22 16.51
N ALA A 94 -0.70 7.63 16.32
CA ALA A 94 0.36 7.63 17.34
C ALA A 94 1.56 8.50 16.98
N ARG A 95 1.56 9.21 15.85
CA ARG A 95 2.76 9.84 15.26
C ARG A 95 3.95 8.86 15.11
N SER A 96 3.68 7.57 15.17
CA SER A 96 4.60 6.46 14.99
C SER A 96 3.90 5.37 14.20
N GLN A 97 4.66 4.57 13.47
CA GLN A 97 4.13 3.44 12.73
C GLN A 97 3.46 2.43 13.69
N SER A 98 2.19 2.17 13.49
CA SER A 98 1.43 1.17 14.23
C SER A 98 0.54 0.41 13.26
N THR A 99 0.34 -0.88 13.50
CA THR A 99 -0.60 -1.68 12.72
C THR A 99 -2.03 -1.40 13.19
N ARG A 100 -2.99 -1.43 12.28
CA ARG A 100 -4.40 -1.15 12.53
C ARG A 100 -4.96 -1.96 13.72
N ASP A 101 -4.55 -3.21 13.85
CA ASP A 101 -5.01 -4.12 14.91
C ASP A 101 -4.54 -3.73 16.32
N LYS A 102 -3.49 -2.90 16.42
CA LYS A 102 -2.94 -2.43 17.69
C LYS A 102 -3.49 -1.08 18.14
N ILE A 103 -4.36 -0.48 17.32
CA ILE A 103 -4.93 0.83 17.57
C ILE A 103 -6.35 0.66 18.07
N ALA A 104 -6.63 1.16 19.28
CA ALA A 104 -7.96 1.10 19.90
C ALA A 104 -8.97 2.04 19.21
N GLU A 105 -8.51 2.98 18.43
CA GLU A 105 -9.31 3.98 17.73
C GLU A 105 -9.78 3.48 16.38
N GLN A 106 -10.95 3.98 15.96
CA GLN A 106 -11.46 3.68 14.63
C GLN A 106 -10.73 4.52 13.60
N VAL A 107 -9.90 3.87 12.79
CA VAL A 107 -9.21 4.48 11.64
C VAL A 107 -9.74 3.87 10.36
N GLY A 108 -10.12 4.74 9.40
CA GLY A 108 -10.41 4.36 8.03
C GLY A 108 -9.20 4.66 7.17
N VAL A 109 -8.79 3.72 6.34
CA VAL A 109 -7.70 3.93 5.38
C VAL A 109 -8.26 3.76 3.97
N ILE A 110 -7.86 4.63 3.07
CA ILE A 110 -8.15 4.60 1.65
C ILE A 110 -6.81 4.43 0.94
N SER A 111 -6.62 3.28 0.30
CA SER A 111 -5.37 2.93 -0.37
C SER A 111 -5.24 3.56 -1.76
N GLU A 112 -4.02 3.64 -2.28
CA GLU A 112 -3.72 4.10 -3.64
C GLU A 112 -4.56 3.38 -4.69
N LYS A 113 -4.65 2.06 -4.62
CA LYS A 113 -5.43 1.22 -5.54
C LYS A 113 -6.93 1.62 -5.57
N GLN A 114 -7.52 1.97 -4.42
CA GLN A 114 -8.91 2.43 -4.35
C GLN A 114 -9.07 3.81 -4.99
N ILE A 115 -8.09 4.69 -4.83
CA ILE A 115 -8.06 6.03 -5.43
C ILE A 115 -7.99 5.93 -6.96
N GLU A 116 -7.10 5.09 -7.47
CA GLU A 116 -6.91 4.88 -8.92
C GLU A 116 -8.16 4.30 -9.59
N VAL A 117 -8.74 3.24 -9.00
CA VAL A 117 -9.97 2.61 -9.52
C VAL A 117 -11.15 3.58 -9.50
N GLY A 118 -11.21 4.47 -8.50
CA GLY A 118 -12.28 5.45 -8.35
C GLY A 118 -12.26 6.59 -9.38
N ALA A 119 -11.13 6.80 -10.09
CA ALA A 119 -10.94 7.88 -11.05
C ALA A 119 -11.40 9.25 -10.52
N MET A 120 -11.01 9.58 -9.28
CA MET A 120 -11.45 10.75 -8.55
C MET A 120 -10.90 12.04 -9.15
N ALA A 121 -11.73 13.08 -9.22
CA ALA A 121 -11.33 14.36 -9.80
C ALA A 121 -10.62 15.29 -8.80
N THR A 122 -10.94 15.17 -7.51
CA THR A 122 -10.40 16.02 -6.45
C THR A 122 -10.07 15.20 -5.20
N GLY A 123 -9.21 15.74 -4.34
CA GLY A 123 -8.93 15.14 -3.03
C GLY A 123 -10.15 14.99 -2.13
N ALA A 124 -11.18 15.83 -2.33
CA ALA A 124 -12.44 15.69 -1.62
C ALA A 124 -13.23 14.45 -2.08
N ASP A 125 -13.19 14.13 -3.39
CA ASP A 125 -13.90 12.97 -3.95
C ASP A 125 -13.32 11.65 -3.41
N ILE A 126 -12.01 11.59 -3.15
CA ILE A 126 -11.35 10.42 -2.54
C ILE A 126 -12.05 10.00 -1.24
N LEU A 127 -12.49 10.95 -0.44
CA LEU A 127 -13.09 10.69 0.85
C LEU A 127 -14.48 10.01 0.74
N GLU A 128 -15.17 10.13 -0.39
CA GLU A 128 -16.46 9.47 -0.63
C GLU A 128 -16.34 7.93 -0.71
N ILE A 129 -15.12 7.40 -0.90
CA ILE A 129 -14.83 5.96 -0.82
C ILE A 129 -15.17 5.43 0.59
N ASN A 130 -14.95 6.23 1.63
CA ASN A 130 -15.25 5.82 3.00
C ASN A 130 -16.73 6.11 3.34
N PRO A 131 -17.55 5.10 3.65
CA PRO A 131 -18.99 5.27 3.90
C PRO A 131 -19.33 6.12 5.13
N ASN A 132 -18.37 6.37 6.02
CA ASN A 132 -18.55 7.20 7.21
C ASN A 132 -18.29 8.70 6.95
N ILE A 133 -17.94 9.07 5.72
CA ILE A 133 -17.65 10.44 5.33
C ILE A 133 -18.65 10.88 4.28
N ARG A 134 -19.22 12.04 4.49
CA ARG A 134 -20.04 12.73 3.51
C ARG A 134 -19.31 13.97 3.00
N ILE A 135 -19.35 14.20 1.70
CA ILE A 135 -18.83 15.44 1.14
C ILE A 135 -19.99 16.35 0.80
N GLN A 136 -20.03 17.51 1.42
CA GLN A 136 -20.99 18.55 1.07
C GLN A 136 -20.45 19.34 -0.13
N LYS A 137 -21.04 19.14 -1.28
CA LYS A 137 -20.71 19.84 -2.53
C LYS A 137 -21.77 20.89 -2.82
N SER A 138 -21.35 22.15 -2.93
CA SER A 138 -22.24 23.24 -3.40
C SER A 138 -22.14 23.46 -4.90
N GLN A 139 -21.04 23.01 -5.51
CA GLN A 139 -20.77 23.08 -6.95
C GLN A 139 -19.67 22.07 -7.32
N GLY A 140 -19.43 21.86 -8.62
CA GLY A 140 -18.54 20.80 -9.10
C GLY A 140 -17.09 20.84 -8.65
N GLY A 141 -16.59 21.96 -8.11
CA GLY A 141 -15.23 22.10 -7.60
C GLY A 141 -15.13 22.30 -6.09
N GLY A 142 -16.23 22.24 -5.35
CA GLY A 142 -16.24 22.46 -3.91
C GLY A 142 -16.57 21.18 -3.14
N GLY A 143 -15.87 20.93 -2.04
CA GLY A 143 -16.17 19.80 -1.18
C GLY A 143 -15.73 20.06 0.25
N SER A 144 -16.70 20.03 1.18
CA SER A 144 -16.45 20.09 2.63
C SER A 144 -16.71 18.72 3.24
N PRO A 145 -15.71 18.08 3.86
CA PRO A 145 -15.90 16.78 4.49
C PRO A 145 -16.74 16.93 5.77
N ASN A 146 -17.69 16.01 5.91
CA ASN A 146 -18.50 15.83 7.11
C ASN A 146 -18.20 14.43 7.67
N LEU A 147 -17.65 14.39 8.87
CA LEU A 147 -17.28 13.17 9.60
C LEU A 147 -18.32 12.96 10.71
N ARG A 148 -19.27 12.04 10.51
CA ARG A 148 -20.29 11.69 11.52
C ARG A 148 -21.02 12.90 12.13
N GLY A 149 -21.32 13.90 11.30
CA GLY A 149 -22.01 15.11 11.72
C GLY A 149 -21.10 16.27 12.13
N PHE A 150 -19.78 16.03 12.22
CA PHE A 150 -18.80 17.10 12.40
C PHE A 150 -18.34 17.64 11.06
N GLU A 151 -18.36 18.94 10.91
CA GLU A 151 -17.99 19.64 9.69
C GLU A 151 -17.18 20.90 9.96
N ALA A 152 -16.72 21.52 8.91
CA ALA A 152 -16.02 22.80 8.94
C ALA A 152 -14.75 22.75 9.82
N ASN A 153 -14.59 23.71 10.73
CA ASN A 153 -13.45 23.87 11.61
C ASN A 153 -13.29 22.77 12.70
N ARG A 154 -14.21 21.80 12.73
CA ARG A 154 -14.14 20.65 13.66
C ARG A 154 -13.48 19.42 13.06
N VAL A 155 -13.16 19.47 11.78
CA VAL A 155 -12.43 18.42 11.05
C VAL A 155 -11.11 18.99 10.60
N LEU A 156 -10.03 18.35 11.00
CA LEU A 156 -8.69 18.77 10.61
C LEU A 156 -8.24 18.05 9.34
N ILE A 157 -7.75 18.80 8.36
CA ILE A 157 -7.08 18.26 7.19
C ILE A 157 -5.57 18.43 7.36
N VAL A 158 -4.83 17.36 7.11
CA VAL A 158 -3.37 17.32 7.19
C VAL A 158 -2.83 16.74 5.89
N VAL A 159 -1.77 17.30 5.35
CA VAL A 159 -1.02 16.75 4.21
C VAL A 159 0.43 16.59 4.64
N ASP A 160 0.95 15.38 4.64
CA ASP A 160 2.32 15.04 5.06
C ASP A 160 2.73 15.70 6.39
N GLY A 161 1.82 15.70 7.37
CA GLY A 161 2.05 16.31 8.68
C GLY A 161 1.77 17.83 8.76
N VAL A 162 1.51 18.49 7.62
CA VAL A 162 1.22 19.92 7.58
C VAL A 162 -0.29 20.15 7.66
N ARG A 163 -0.72 20.97 8.63
CA ARG A 163 -2.13 21.31 8.83
C ARG A 163 -2.60 22.28 7.73
N MET A 164 -3.73 21.95 7.10
CA MET A 164 -4.31 22.71 6.00
C MET A 164 -5.44 23.66 6.43
N ASN A 165 -5.79 23.68 7.71
CA ASN A 165 -6.87 24.52 8.20
C ASN A 165 -6.45 25.98 8.24
N ASN A 166 -6.90 26.76 7.28
CA ASN A 166 -6.65 28.20 7.21
C ASN A 166 -7.86 29.00 7.69
N ALA A 167 -7.63 30.07 8.44
CA ALA A 167 -8.66 30.98 8.94
C ALA A 167 -9.44 31.73 7.84
N ILE A 168 -8.98 31.64 6.59
CA ILE A 168 -9.53 32.36 5.42
C ILE A 168 -10.85 31.74 4.93
N TYR A 169 -11.14 30.48 5.31
CA TYR A 169 -12.32 29.78 4.78
C TYR A 169 -13.62 30.27 5.40
N ARG A 170 -14.53 30.61 4.50
CA ARG A 170 -15.85 31.20 4.80
C ARG A 170 -16.65 30.31 5.75
N SER A 171 -17.02 30.86 6.91
CA SER A 171 -17.79 30.14 7.94
C SER A 171 -17.12 28.85 8.45
N GLY A 172 -15.81 28.74 8.31
CA GLY A 172 -15.05 27.55 8.73
C GLY A 172 -15.21 26.33 7.81
N HIS A 173 -15.86 26.43 6.66
CA HIS A 173 -15.96 25.33 5.72
C HIS A 173 -14.62 25.03 5.04
N LEU A 174 -14.13 23.83 5.24
CA LEU A 174 -12.84 23.39 4.73
C LEU A 174 -12.97 22.96 3.25
N GLN A 175 -12.77 23.90 2.35
CA GLN A 175 -12.72 23.59 0.91
C GLN A 175 -11.31 23.16 0.45
N ASN A 176 -10.34 23.05 1.36
CA ASN A 176 -8.95 22.75 1.04
C ASN A 176 -8.75 21.39 0.40
N ALA A 177 -9.62 20.42 0.67
CA ALA A 177 -9.52 19.10 0.09
C ALA A 177 -9.58 19.11 -1.45
N ILE A 178 -10.14 20.16 -2.07
CA ILE A 178 -10.18 20.28 -3.54
C ILE A 178 -8.82 20.65 -4.15
N THR A 179 -7.92 21.24 -3.37
CA THR A 179 -6.57 21.60 -3.86
C THR A 179 -5.60 20.43 -3.86
N ILE A 180 -6.03 19.30 -3.32
CA ILE A 180 -5.23 18.07 -3.25
C ILE A 180 -5.45 17.30 -4.55
N ASP A 181 -4.36 17.04 -5.27
CA ASP A 181 -4.39 16.25 -6.49
C ASP A 181 -4.42 14.75 -6.15
N PRO A 182 -5.48 14.02 -6.55
CA PRO A 182 -5.59 12.57 -6.30
C PRO A 182 -4.42 11.75 -6.85
N HIS A 183 -3.82 12.16 -7.96
CA HIS A 183 -2.72 11.43 -8.60
C HIS A 183 -1.42 11.43 -7.79
N ASN A 184 -1.27 12.40 -6.89
CA ASN A 184 -0.11 12.53 -6.02
C ASN A 184 -0.31 11.87 -4.65
N ILE A 185 -1.47 11.26 -4.38
CA ILE A 185 -1.79 10.65 -3.10
C ILE A 185 -1.46 9.16 -3.12
N GLU A 186 -0.67 8.72 -2.13
CA GLU A 186 -0.38 7.31 -1.86
C GLU A 186 -1.52 6.67 -1.06
N ARG A 187 -1.98 7.34 0.00
CA ARG A 187 -3.11 6.90 0.83
C ARG A 187 -3.72 8.03 1.62
N VAL A 188 -4.94 7.81 2.10
CA VAL A 188 -5.61 8.72 3.03
C VAL A 188 -6.00 7.97 4.28
N GLU A 189 -5.62 8.49 5.44
CA GLU A 189 -6.00 7.97 6.74
C GLU A 189 -7.02 8.90 7.41
N VAL A 190 -8.12 8.33 7.88
CA VAL A 190 -9.18 9.09 8.56
C VAL A 190 -9.35 8.57 9.97
N THR A 191 -9.00 9.40 10.94
CA THR A 191 -9.13 9.11 12.36
C THR A 191 -10.39 9.75 12.89
N PHE A 192 -11.27 8.95 13.50
CA PHE A 192 -12.55 9.41 14.04
C PHE A 192 -12.47 9.63 15.56
N GLY A 193 -13.10 10.70 16.03
CA GLY A 193 -13.34 10.92 17.45
C GLY A 193 -12.15 11.47 18.24
N SER A 194 -12.07 11.14 19.51
CA SER A 194 -11.16 11.76 20.48
C SER A 194 -9.68 11.47 20.30
N SER A 195 -9.31 10.45 19.54
CA SER A 195 -7.90 10.16 19.19
C SER A 195 -7.22 11.28 18.41
N SER A 196 -8.04 12.11 17.78
CA SER A 196 -7.59 13.32 17.10
C SER A 196 -7.01 14.39 18.05
N VAL A 197 -7.16 14.27 19.37
CA VAL A 197 -6.65 15.21 20.37
C VAL A 197 -5.14 15.45 20.24
N GLY A 198 -4.38 14.43 19.82
CA GLY A 198 -2.95 14.57 19.52
C GLY A 198 -2.62 15.59 18.42
N TYR A 199 -3.60 15.95 17.60
CA TYR A 199 -3.47 16.96 16.54
C TYR A 199 -3.94 18.36 16.94
N GLY A 200 -4.58 18.51 18.10
CA GLY A 200 -5.00 19.82 18.66
C GLY A 200 -6.51 20.07 18.59
N SER A 201 -6.90 21.30 19.00
CA SER A 201 -8.29 21.70 19.23
C SER A 201 -9.21 21.63 18.02
N ASP A 202 -8.67 21.77 16.79
CA ASP A 202 -9.46 21.79 15.56
C ASP A 202 -9.85 20.40 15.08
N ALA A 203 -9.37 19.35 15.73
CA ALA A 203 -9.60 17.97 15.38
C ALA A 203 -10.73 17.31 16.21
N LEU A 204 -11.73 18.08 16.63
CA LEU A 204 -12.80 17.59 17.51
C LEU A 204 -13.64 16.47 16.89
N GLY A 205 -13.93 16.55 15.59
CA GLY A 205 -14.68 15.53 14.84
C GLY A 205 -13.81 14.43 14.26
N GLY A 206 -12.55 14.71 14.05
CA GLY A 206 -11.58 13.80 13.46
C GLY A 206 -10.50 14.49 12.66
N VAL A 207 -9.58 13.67 12.14
CA VAL A 207 -8.47 14.09 11.29
C VAL A 207 -8.52 13.33 9.97
N ILE A 208 -8.34 14.05 8.88
CA ILE A 208 -8.13 13.49 7.54
C ILE A 208 -6.67 13.76 7.18
N HIS A 209 -5.88 12.72 7.08
CA HIS A 209 -4.47 12.82 6.75
C HIS A 209 -4.20 12.25 5.36
N TYR A 210 -3.80 13.10 4.44
CA TYR A 210 -3.34 12.73 3.11
C TYR A 210 -1.84 12.52 3.15
N TYR A 211 -1.40 11.38 2.63
CA TYR A 211 0.01 11.06 2.43
C TYR A 211 0.31 11.10 0.94
N THR A 212 1.29 11.91 0.56
CA THR A 212 1.71 12.02 -0.83
C THR A 212 2.66 10.88 -1.21
N LYS A 213 2.72 10.55 -2.48
CA LYS A 213 3.64 9.55 -3.02
C LYS A 213 5.08 9.94 -2.72
N SER A 214 5.78 9.06 -2.03
CA SER A 214 7.20 9.25 -1.73
C SER A 214 8.06 8.81 -2.91
N PRO A 215 9.10 9.60 -3.30
CA PRO A 215 10.01 9.20 -4.34
C PRO A 215 10.75 7.92 -3.93
N GLN A 216 10.68 6.89 -4.77
CA GLN A 216 11.41 5.65 -4.55
C GLN A 216 12.88 5.84 -4.93
N LEU A 217 13.76 5.66 -3.94
CA LEU A 217 15.20 5.68 -4.17
C LEU A 217 15.62 4.42 -4.94
N ASN A 218 15.80 4.54 -6.24
CA ASN A 218 16.33 3.45 -7.05
C ASN A 218 17.87 3.51 -7.09
N ARG A 219 18.53 2.39 -6.74
CA ARG A 219 20.01 2.28 -6.83
C ARG A 219 20.51 2.33 -8.27
N LYS A 220 19.70 1.96 -9.24
CA LYS A 220 19.99 2.11 -10.66
C LYS A 220 19.36 3.44 -11.10
N LYS A 221 20.16 4.35 -11.65
CA LYS A 221 19.68 5.60 -12.25
C LYS A 221 18.81 5.29 -13.47
N THR A 222 17.57 4.95 -13.23
CA THR A 222 16.56 4.67 -14.25
C THR A 222 15.53 5.79 -14.20
N VAL A 223 15.30 6.42 -15.33
CA VAL A 223 14.17 7.34 -15.49
C VAL A 223 12.91 6.49 -15.56
N GLN A 224 11.99 6.74 -14.65
CA GLN A 224 10.67 6.13 -14.65
C GLN A 224 9.65 7.20 -14.98
N SER A 225 8.81 6.97 -15.99
CA SER A 225 7.76 7.91 -16.39
C SER A 225 6.43 7.19 -16.41
N GLU A 226 5.44 7.82 -15.81
CA GLU A 226 4.06 7.34 -15.76
C GLU A 226 3.16 8.34 -16.49
N PHE A 227 2.26 7.83 -17.31
CA PHE A 227 1.23 8.62 -17.99
C PHE A 227 -0.13 8.01 -17.69
N SER A 228 -1.05 8.83 -17.20
CA SER A 228 -2.45 8.44 -17.03
C SER A 228 -3.38 9.43 -17.72
N SER A 229 -4.45 8.91 -18.33
CA SER A 229 -5.49 9.71 -18.97
C SER A 229 -6.86 9.19 -18.56
N THR A 230 -7.64 10.03 -17.91
CA THR A 230 -8.98 9.69 -17.40
C THR A 230 -10.03 10.57 -18.07
N PHE A 231 -11.03 9.94 -18.68
CA PHE A 231 -12.20 10.62 -19.23
C PHE A 231 -13.43 10.38 -18.34
N ASN A 232 -14.00 11.46 -17.84
CA ASN A 232 -15.24 11.42 -17.06
C ASN A 232 -16.41 11.83 -17.95
N HIS A 233 -17.30 10.88 -18.24
CA HIS A 233 -18.45 11.11 -19.14
C HIS A 233 -19.50 12.04 -18.52
N ALA A 234 -19.69 12.03 -17.20
CA ALA A 234 -20.73 12.78 -16.53
C ALA A 234 -20.58 14.31 -16.66
N ASN A 235 -19.33 14.79 -16.71
CA ASN A 235 -19.02 16.21 -16.86
C ASN A 235 -18.17 16.52 -18.10
N SER A 236 -17.95 15.51 -18.97
CA SER A 236 -17.12 15.60 -20.18
C SER A 236 -15.70 16.11 -19.89
N ALA A 237 -15.16 15.79 -18.72
CA ALA A 237 -13.83 16.19 -18.32
C ALA A 237 -12.79 15.17 -18.76
N LEU A 238 -11.66 15.66 -19.30
CA LEU A 238 -10.47 14.90 -19.63
C LEU A 238 -9.34 15.34 -18.70
N VAL A 239 -8.81 14.42 -17.92
CA VAL A 239 -7.67 14.65 -17.04
C VAL A 239 -6.48 13.85 -17.55
N ASN A 240 -5.38 14.53 -17.82
CA ASN A 240 -4.12 13.91 -18.22
C ASN A 240 -3.08 14.18 -17.11
N ASN A 241 -2.42 13.14 -16.65
CA ASN A 241 -1.33 13.25 -15.69
C ASN A 241 -0.06 12.63 -16.26
N VAL A 242 1.07 13.30 -16.05
CA VAL A 242 2.41 12.83 -16.44
C VAL A 242 3.31 13.00 -15.22
N SER A 243 3.89 11.92 -14.74
CA SER A 243 4.91 11.96 -13.70
C SER A 243 6.23 11.37 -14.21
N THR A 244 7.34 11.91 -13.73
CA THR A 244 8.68 11.42 -14.07
C THR A 244 9.57 11.49 -12.85
N SER A 245 10.21 10.37 -12.52
CA SER A 245 11.19 10.25 -11.44
C SER A 245 12.53 9.74 -11.99
N TYR A 246 13.65 10.13 -11.35
CA TYR A 246 15.02 9.73 -11.73
C TYR A 246 15.89 9.49 -10.50
#